data_a2bda0fab4259b08277c7a5677dedd9e
#
_entry.id   a2bda0fab4259b08277c7a5677dedd9e
#
_cell.length_a   1.000
_cell.length_b   1.000
_cell.length_c   1.000
_cell.angle_alpha   90.00
_cell.angle_beta   90.00
_cell.angle_gamma   90.00
#
_symmetry.space_group_name_H-M   'P 1'
#
loop_
_entity.id
_entity.type
_entity.pdbx_description
1 polymer ?
#
loop_
_entity_poly.entity_id
_entity_poly.type
_entity_poly.pdbx_seq_one_letter_code
_entity_poly.pdbx_strand_id
1 'polypeptide(L)'
;MKKLKAAAAVLLAAVMIMAVSVTAFAKTQTPFDNSEFFECGDYSVHYRVFEAKGDFRGRIMMLHGFGCSTYSWEPMAKLMSENGYECVLADLPGFGYTTRETADVRHVDREELIEKLMLSIAPMDEWILAGHSMGGGVAMNIACETPELKALMLYCPAPVSKTPSFMESMMNNAFMGKFMSAFLKYGTKVTPLMRVVLLAAFVDWDFSMNYDVSAVADPLAVDYTGESMISMMFNARPTDLKAVSKIDMPVLLVQAQYDLVLMPWMKIQVNSALADAETYEVKKGGHMCNENRADELAGVTLGFLGSNGL
;
A
#
# COMPACT_ATOMS: atom_id res chain seq x y z
N MET A 1 11.54 10.76 -52.98
CA MET A 1 10.35 11.03 -52.12
C MET A 1 9.40 9.84 -52.00
N LYS A 2 8.93 9.18 -53.07
CA LYS A 2 8.02 8.01 -52.98
C LYS A 2 8.60 6.83 -52.20
N LYS A 3 9.89 6.48 -52.39
CA LYS A 3 10.56 5.38 -51.64
C LYS A 3 10.74 5.69 -50.16
N LEU A 4 10.95 6.95 -49.78
CA LEU A 4 11.08 7.37 -48.38
C LEU A 4 9.74 7.30 -47.64
N LYS A 5 8.63 7.67 -48.30
CA LYS A 5 7.27 7.55 -47.74
C LYS A 5 6.84 6.09 -47.57
N ALA A 6 7.24 5.21 -48.50
CA ALA A 6 6.97 3.78 -48.37
C ALA A 6 7.76 3.13 -47.23
N ALA A 7 9.02 3.51 -47.01
CA ALA A 7 9.84 3.03 -45.91
C ALA A 7 9.29 3.52 -44.54
N ALA A 8 8.84 4.77 -44.46
CA ALA A 8 8.22 5.31 -43.27
C ALA A 8 6.88 4.62 -42.90
N ALA A 9 6.07 4.29 -43.92
CA ALA A 9 4.81 3.57 -43.74
C ALA A 9 5.03 2.14 -43.27
N VAL A 10 6.06 1.44 -43.80
CA VAL A 10 6.43 0.08 -43.36
C VAL A 10 6.96 0.11 -41.92
N LEU A 11 7.77 1.12 -41.55
CA LEU A 11 8.27 1.27 -40.17
C LEU A 11 7.13 1.55 -39.20
N LEU A 12 6.17 2.41 -39.57
CA LEU A 12 5.00 2.72 -38.76
C LEU A 12 4.09 1.49 -38.59
N ALA A 13 3.90 0.71 -39.65
CA ALA A 13 3.14 -0.55 -39.59
C ALA A 13 3.85 -1.60 -38.70
N ALA A 14 5.18 -1.71 -38.80
CA ALA A 14 5.96 -2.61 -37.92
C ALA A 14 5.90 -2.20 -36.44
N VAL A 15 5.94 -0.90 -36.14
CA VAL A 15 5.77 -0.37 -34.78
C VAL A 15 4.36 -0.62 -34.28
N MET A 16 3.32 -0.45 -35.08
CA MET A 16 1.94 -0.78 -34.72
C MET A 16 1.72 -2.28 -34.51
N ILE A 17 2.31 -3.14 -35.34
CA ILE A 17 2.23 -4.60 -35.18
C ILE A 17 2.99 -5.05 -33.90
N MET A 18 4.13 -4.46 -33.59
CA MET A 18 4.82 -4.72 -32.32
C MET A 18 4.03 -4.23 -31.11
N ALA A 19 3.37 -3.06 -31.21
CA ALA A 19 2.52 -2.56 -30.14
C ALA A 19 1.30 -3.47 -29.88
N VAL A 20 0.68 -3.98 -30.96
CA VAL A 20 -0.47 -4.92 -30.85
C VAL A 20 -0.03 -6.30 -30.33
N SER A 21 1.18 -6.76 -30.68
CA SER A 21 1.70 -8.04 -30.14
C SER A 21 2.13 -7.94 -28.68
N VAL A 22 2.58 -6.78 -28.22
CA VAL A 22 2.91 -6.56 -26.81
C VAL A 22 1.64 -6.51 -25.94
N THR A 23 0.53 -5.98 -26.44
CA THR A 23 -0.74 -5.98 -25.72
C THR A 23 -1.40 -7.36 -25.65
N ALA A 24 -1.12 -8.27 -26.58
CA ALA A 24 -1.66 -9.64 -26.57
C ALA A 24 -0.88 -10.60 -25.66
N PHE A 25 0.37 -10.29 -25.31
CA PHE A 25 1.21 -11.12 -24.41
C PHE A 25 1.22 -10.66 -22.95
N ALA A 26 0.61 -9.52 -22.61
CA ALA A 26 0.55 -8.97 -21.25
C ALA A 26 -0.51 -9.64 -20.35
N LYS A 27 -1.10 -10.73 -20.78
CA LYS A 27 -2.17 -11.41 -20.07
C LYS A 27 -1.77 -12.82 -19.66
N THR A 28 -0.88 -13.00 -18.66
CA THR A 28 -0.83 -14.23 -17.85
C THR A 28 0.39 -14.39 -16.94
N GLN A 29 1.14 -13.37 -16.59
CA GLN A 29 2.11 -13.54 -15.50
C GLN A 29 1.62 -12.80 -14.28
N THR A 30 1.15 -13.55 -13.27
CA THR A 30 0.91 -12.99 -11.94
C THR A 30 2.24 -12.45 -11.40
N PRO A 31 2.27 -11.28 -10.74
CA PRO A 31 3.52 -10.65 -10.29
C PRO A 31 4.29 -11.48 -9.25
N PHE A 32 3.58 -12.34 -8.51
CA PHE A 32 4.14 -13.27 -7.52
C PHE A 32 3.46 -14.63 -7.63
N ASP A 33 4.13 -15.69 -7.18
CA ASP A 33 3.59 -17.06 -7.23
C ASP A 33 2.29 -17.24 -6.42
N ASN A 34 2.11 -16.42 -5.37
CA ASN A 34 0.92 -16.40 -4.52
C ASN A 34 0.01 -15.20 -4.78
N SER A 35 0.05 -14.64 -6.00
CA SER A 35 -0.85 -13.56 -6.41
C SER A 35 -2.25 -14.07 -6.67
N GLU A 36 -3.24 -13.35 -6.13
CA GLU A 36 -4.65 -13.55 -6.39
C GLU A 36 -5.31 -12.22 -6.78
N PHE A 37 -6.50 -12.29 -7.36
CA PHE A 37 -7.26 -11.13 -7.79
C PHE A 37 -8.71 -11.24 -7.36
N PHE A 38 -9.20 -10.20 -6.70
CA PHE A 38 -10.61 -10.05 -6.32
C PHE A 38 -11.28 -9.05 -7.27
N GLU A 39 -12.27 -9.55 -8.03
CA GLU A 39 -13.02 -8.74 -8.98
C GLU A 39 -14.22 -8.08 -8.31
N CYS A 40 -14.29 -6.75 -8.35
CA CYS A 40 -15.39 -5.97 -7.79
C CYS A 40 -15.70 -4.76 -8.68
N GLY A 41 -16.78 -4.84 -9.46
CA GLY A 41 -17.15 -3.81 -10.44
C GLY A 41 -16.06 -3.63 -11.47
N ASP A 42 -15.56 -2.40 -11.61
CA ASP A 42 -14.47 -2.05 -12.54
C ASP A 42 -13.06 -2.31 -11.98
N TYR A 43 -12.98 -2.83 -10.74
CA TYR A 43 -11.72 -3.08 -10.05
C TYR A 43 -11.38 -4.55 -9.98
N SER A 44 -10.12 -4.84 -10.30
CA SER A 44 -9.43 -6.08 -10.02
C SER A 44 -8.40 -5.78 -8.93
N VAL A 45 -8.66 -6.21 -7.70
CA VAL A 45 -7.78 -5.98 -6.55
C VAL A 45 -6.78 -7.10 -6.46
N HIS A 46 -5.51 -6.78 -6.66
CA HIS A 46 -4.43 -7.73 -6.42
C HIS A 46 -4.22 -7.92 -4.92
N TYR A 47 -4.14 -9.17 -4.50
CA TYR A 47 -3.78 -9.52 -3.12
C TYR A 47 -2.92 -10.77 -3.10
N ARG A 48 -2.28 -11.03 -1.96
CA ARG A 48 -1.43 -12.20 -1.75
C ARG A 48 -1.80 -12.86 -0.43
N VAL A 49 -1.81 -14.19 -0.40
CA VAL A 49 -2.08 -14.97 0.81
C VAL A 49 -0.81 -15.67 1.27
N PHE A 50 -0.51 -15.57 2.55
CA PHE A 50 0.49 -16.34 3.27
C PHE A 50 -0.24 -17.20 4.27
N GLU A 51 -0.45 -18.45 3.91
CA GLU A 51 -1.16 -19.44 4.72
C GLU A 51 -0.52 -19.64 6.10
N ALA A 52 -1.34 -19.81 7.12
CA ALA A 52 -0.88 -20.12 8.47
C ALA A 52 -0.14 -21.46 8.48
N LYS A 53 1.03 -21.50 9.12
CA LYS A 53 1.77 -22.73 9.35
C LYS A 53 1.49 -23.27 10.77
N GLY A 54 1.17 -24.53 10.87
CA GLY A 54 0.79 -25.15 12.15
C GLY A 54 -0.65 -24.85 12.55
N ASP A 55 -0.88 -24.64 13.85
CA ASP A 55 -2.21 -24.35 14.37
C ASP A 55 -2.66 -22.96 13.96
N PHE A 56 -3.82 -22.88 13.34
CA PHE A 56 -4.42 -21.59 12.94
C PHE A 56 -4.81 -20.78 14.18
N ARG A 57 -4.27 -19.55 14.28
CA ARG A 57 -4.50 -18.63 15.39
C ARG A 57 -5.39 -17.45 15.01
N GLY A 58 -5.36 -17.04 13.75
CA GLY A 58 -6.15 -15.90 13.28
C GLY A 58 -5.74 -15.45 11.89
N ARG A 59 -6.46 -14.45 11.39
CA ARG A 59 -6.29 -13.89 10.05
C ARG A 59 -5.98 -12.39 10.12
N ILE A 60 -4.98 -11.96 9.36
CA ILE A 60 -4.51 -10.56 9.36
C ILE A 60 -4.62 -9.99 7.95
N MET A 61 -5.43 -8.93 7.77
CA MET A 61 -5.36 -8.07 6.57
C MET A 61 -4.26 -7.04 6.75
N MET A 62 -3.35 -6.92 5.77
CA MET A 62 -2.21 -6.00 5.81
C MET A 62 -2.26 -4.99 4.66
N LEU A 63 -2.37 -3.70 4.98
CA LEU A 63 -2.52 -2.58 4.04
C LEU A 63 -1.23 -1.75 3.97
N HIS A 64 -0.68 -1.63 2.77
CA HIS A 64 0.59 -0.94 2.53
C HIS A 64 0.50 0.60 2.51
N GLY A 65 1.64 1.28 2.59
CA GLY A 65 1.79 2.73 2.51
C GLY A 65 1.73 3.29 1.08
N PHE A 66 1.74 4.62 0.98
CA PHE A 66 1.77 5.34 -0.30
C PHE A 66 2.99 4.95 -1.14
N GLY A 67 2.79 4.64 -2.41
CA GLY A 67 3.85 4.24 -3.33
C GLY A 67 4.43 2.84 -3.11
N CYS A 68 3.90 2.09 -2.13
CA CYS A 68 4.27 0.71 -1.86
C CYS A 68 3.31 -0.28 -2.56
N SER A 69 3.49 -1.56 -2.25
CA SER A 69 2.65 -2.68 -2.68
C SER A 69 2.64 -3.76 -1.60
N THR A 70 1.98 -4.88 -1.87
CA THR A 70 2.02 -6.09 -1.01
C THR A 70 3.44 -6.53 -0.65
N TYR A 71 4.44 -6.18 -1.46
CA TYR A 71 5.85 -6.51 -1.21
C TYR A 71 6.34 -5.98 0.13
N SER A 72 5.93 -4.77 0.53
CA SER A 72 6.41 -4.14 1.76
C SER A 72 5.97 -4.87 3.05
N TRP A 73 4.99 -5.74 2.97
CA TRP A 73 4.53 -6.56 4.08
C TRP A 73 5.07 -7.99 4.05
N GLU A 74 5.72 -8.40 2.96
CA GLU A 74 6.17 -9.79 2.78
C GLU A 74 7.07 -10.32 3.91
N PRO A 75 8.07 -9.55 4.42
CA PRO A 75 8.89 -10.02 5.54
C PRO A 75 8.05 -10.30 6.80
N MET A 76 7.16 -9.38 7.17
CA MET A 76 6.26 -9.56 8.32
C MET A 76 5.29 -10.72 8.11
N ALA A 77 4.68 -10.82 6.93
CA ALA A 77 3.71 -11.89 6.62
C ALA A 77 4.32 -13.28 6.73
N LYS A 78 5.57 -13.46 6.28
CA LYS A 78 6.30 -14.73 6.43
C LYS A 78 6.46 -15.11 7.89
N LEU A 79 6.89 -14.17 8.73
CA LEU A 79 7.09 -14.41 10.16
C LEU A 79 5.77 -14.67 10.89
N MET A 80 4.71 -13.92 10.57
CA MET A 80 3.39 -14.14 11.16
C MET A 80 2.78 -15.47 10.73
N SER A 81 2.95 -15.85 9.44
CA SER A 81 2.53 -17.15 8.90
C SER A 81 3.22 -18.31 9.66
N GLU A 82 4.51 -18.21 9.95
CA GLU A 82 5.26 -19.21 10.72
C GLU A 82 4.75 -19.35 12.17
N ASN A 83 4.03 -18.35 12.67
CA ASN A 83 3.43 -18.33 14.01
C ASN A 83 1.91 -18.58 14.01
N GLY A 84 1.36 -19.16 12.94
CA GLY A 84 -0.03 -19.61 12.88
C GLY A 84 -1.05 -18.56 12.43
N TYR A 85 -0.61 -17.40 11.92
CA TYR A 85 -1.53 -16.40 11.37
C TYR A 85 -1.56 -16.45 9.85
N GLU A 86 -2.75 -16.55 9.27
CA GLU A 86 -2.93 -16.32 7.84
C GLU A 86 -2.84 -14.81 7.56
N CYS A 87 -1.95 -14.43 6.64
CA CYS A 87 -1.77 -13.03 6.27
C CYS A 87 -2.25 -12.78 4.86
N VAL A 88 -3.21 -11.89 4.70
CA VAL A 88 -3.73 -11.41 3.43
C VAL A 88 -3.20 -9.98 3.20
N LEU A 89 -2.37 -9.83 2.19
CA LEU A 89 -1.76 -8.56 1.82
C LEU A 89 -2.50 -8.02 0.61
N ALA A 90 -3.07 -6.83 0.68
CA ALA A 90 -3.80 -6.23 -0.44
C ALA A 90 -3.05 -5.03 -1.03
N ASP A 91 -2.96 -4.97 -2.37
CA ASP A 91 -2.57 -3.76 -3.07
C ASP A 91 -3.76 -2.79 -3.10
N LEU A 92 -3.63 -1.67 -2.43
CA LEU A 92 -4.68 -0.64 -2.38
C LEU A 92 -4.99 -0.09 -3.79
N PRO A 93 -6.26 0.27 -4.09
CA PRO A 93 -6.64 0.87 -5.36
C PRO A 93 -5.71 2.00 -5.79
N GLY A 94 -5.22 1.92 -7.01
CA GLY A 94 -4.26 2.87 -7.56
C GLY A 94 -2.79 2.54 -7.33
N PHE A 95 -2.49 1.44 -6.62
CA PHE A 95 -1.12 1.01 -6.29
C PHE A 95 -0.88 -0.45 -6.64
N GLY A 96 0.37 -0.89 -6.46
CA GLY A 96 0.79 -2.27 -6.69
C GLY A 96 0.38 -2.78 -8.07
N TYR A 97 -0.39 -3.83 -8.11
CA TYR A 97 -0.95 -4.43 -9.33
C TYR A 97 -2.50 -4.37 -9.36
N THR A 98 -3.11 -3.66 -8.43
CA THR A 98 -4.54 -3.35 -8.44
C THR A 98 -4.88 -2.34 -9.53
N THR A 99 -6.10 -2.37 -10.03
CA THR A 99 -6.62 -1.44 -11.05
C THR A 99 -6.30 0.02 -10.73
N ARG A 100 -5.95 0.77 -11.77
CA ARG A 100 -5.69 2.22 -11.73
C ARG A 100 -6.94 3.01 -12.08
N GLU A 101 -7.16 4.10 -11.36
CA GLU A 101 -8.18 5.07 -11.73
C GLU A 101 -7.79 5.77 -13.04
N THR A 102 -8.73 5.82 -13.98
CA THR A 102 -8.57 6.44 -15.30
C THR A 102 -9.84 7.20 -15.65
N ALA A 103 -9.92 7.76 -16.87
CA ALA A 103 -11.16 8.38 -17.34
C ALA A 103 -12.34 7.38 -17.43
N ASP A 104 -12.03 6.12 -17.68
CA ASP A 104 -13.02 5.04 -17.86
C ASP A 104 -13.28 4.25 -16.54
N VAL A 105 -12.30 4.21 -15.65
CA VAL A 105 -12.39 3.58 -14.33
C VAL A 105 -12.55 4.65 -13.26
N ARG A 106 -13.72 4.72 -12.66
CA ARG A 106 -14.09 5.75 -11.68
C ARG A 106 -13.39 5.52 -10.34
N HIS A 107 -13.25 6.60 -9.59
CA HIS A 107 -12.83 6.54 -8.19
C HIS A 107 -13.70 5.58 -7.38
N VAL A 108 -13.06 4.76 -6.55
CA VAL A 108 -13.70 3.86 -5.60
C VAL A 108 -13.33 4.26 -4.18
N ASP A 109 -14.27 4.06 -3.25
CA ASP A 109 -13.96 4.10 -1.82
C ASP A 109 -13.05 2.91 -1.49
N ARG A 110 -11.84 3.20 -1.02
CA ARG A 110 -10.80 2.18 -0.75
C ARG A 110 -11.17 1.31 0.42
N GLU A 111 -11.74 1.92 1.41
CA GLU A 111 -12.23 1.28 2.62
C GLU A 111 -13.29 0.25 2.26
N GLU A 112 -14.34 0.65 1.54
CA GLU A 112 -15.41 -0.23 1.09
C GLU A 112 -14.89 -1.39 0.23
N LEU A 113 -13.92 -1.13 -0.65
CA LEU A 113 -13.37 -2.17 -1.52
C LEU A 113 -12.55 -3.20 -0.74
N ILE A 114 -11.77 -2.76 0.25
CA ILE A 114 -11.02 -3.66 1.14
C ILE A 114 -11.96 -4.45 2.04
N GLU A 115 -13.02 -3.85 2.59
CA GLU A 115 -14.04 -4.56 3.36
C GLU A 115 -14.73 -5.65 2.53
N LYS A 116 -15.05 -5.37 1.27
CA LYS A 116 -15.60 -6.38 0.35
C LYS A 116 -14.63 -7.52 0.08
N LEU A 117 -13.33 -7.22 -0.08
CA LEU A 117 -12.31 -8.26 -0.19
C LEU A 117 -12.26 -9.10 1.09
N MET A 118 -12.21 -8.48 2.26
CA MET A 118 -12.19 -9.19 3.55
C MET A 118 -13.41 -10.10 3.69
N LEU A 119 -14.62 -9.58 3.43
CA LEU A 119 -15.87 -10.34 3.49
C LEU A 119 -15.96 -11.46 2.46
N SER A 120 -15.26 -11.36 1.33
CA SER A 120 -15.22 -12.44 0.34
C SER A 120 -14.38 -13.65 0.81
N ILE A 121 -13.50 -13.45 1.80
CA ILE A 121 -12.61 -14.47 2.35
C ILE A 121 -13.15 -15.01 3.67
N ALA A 122 -13.58 -14.13 4.60
CA ALA A 122 -14.08 -14.51 5.92
C ALA A 122 -15.01 -13.43 6.53
N PRO A 123 -15.85 -13.79 7.54
CA PRO A 123 -16.61 -12.83 8.32
C PRO A 123 -15.72 -11.79 9.01
N MET A 124 -16.26 -10.57 9.25
CA MET A 124 -15.46 -9.44 9.78
C MET A 124 -14.92 -9.68 11.19
N ASP A 125 -15.63 -10.46 12.02
CA ASP A 125 -15.23 -10.85 13.38
C ASP A 125 -14.07 -11.89 13.43
N GLU A 126 -13.59 -12.34 12.27
CA GLU A 126 -12.40 -13.19 12.18
C GLU A 126 -11.12 -12.40 11.91
N TRP A 127 -11.21 -11.11 11.59
CA TRP A 127 -10.10 -10.32 11.10
C TRP A 127 -9.39 -9.50 12.19
N ILE A 128 -8.07 -9.48 12.08
CA ILE A 128 -7.17 -8.49 12.63
C ILE A 128 -6.77 -7.58 11.47
N LEU A 129 -6.80 -6.26 11.66
CA LEU A 129 -6.46 -5.31 10.59
C LEU A 129 -5.13 -4.62 10.88
N ALA A 130 -4.21 -4.68 9.94
CA ALA A 130 -2.91 -4.02 10.02
C ALA A 130 -2.75 -2.98 8.90
N GLY A 131 -2.19 -1.82 9.20
CA GLY A 131 -1.93 -0.79 8.21
C GLY A 131 -0.65 -0.02 8.45
N HIS A 132 0.12 0.20 7.39
CA HIS A 132 1.32 1.02 7.38
C HIS A 132 1.05 2.36 6.70
N SER A 133 1.49 3.47 7.31
CA SER A 133 1.44 4.81 6.72
C SER A 133 0.03 5.15 6.19
N MET A 134 -0.14 5.43 4.89
CA MET A 134 -1.43 5.62 4.22
C MET A 134 -2.40 4.45 4.49
N GLY A 135 -1.93 3.21 4.40
CA GLY A 135 -2.73 2.03 4.74
C GLY A 135 -3.18 2.02 6.21
N GLY A 136 -2.42 2.66 7.11
CA GLY A 136 -2.83 2.92 8.49
C GLY A 136 -4.00 3.90 8.58
N GLY A 137 -4.04 4.91 7.71
CA GLY A 137 -5.19 5.82 7.57
C GLY A 137 -6.46 5.09 7.11
N VAL A 138 -6.33 4.24 6.08
CA VAL A 138 -7.42 3.38 5.58
C VAL A 138 -7.87 2.41 6.68
N ALA A 139 -6.93 1.76 7.37
CA ALA A 139 -7.24 0.84 8.46
C ALA A 139 -7.97 1.51 9.64
N MET A 140 -7.58 2.74 10.02
CA MET A 140 -8.30 3.52 11.02
C MET A 140 -9.75 3.82 10.59
N ASN A 141 -9.96 4.20 9.32
CA ASN A 141 -11.29 4.48 8.79
C ASN A 141 -12.17 3.22 8.82
N ILE A 142 -11.66 2.07 8.37
CA ILE A 142 -12.37 0.77 8.43
C ILE A 142 -12.71 0.42 9.89
N ALA A 143 -11.75 0.49 10.79
CA ALA A 143 -11.95 0.13 12.20
C ALA A 143 -12.99 1.00 12.91
N CYS A 144 -13.18 2.26 12.48
CA CYS A 144 -14.24 3.12 13.02
C CYS A 144 -15.65 2.64 12.65
N GLU A 145 -15.80 1.92 11.55
CA GLU A 145 -17.09 1.47 11.01
C GLU A 145 -17.32 -0.04 11.21
N THR A 146 -16.27 -0.76 11.63
CA THR A 146 -16.27 -2.23 11.78
C THR A 146 -15.81 -2.61 13.19
N PRO A 147 -16.64 -2.39 14.22
CA PRO A 147 -16.29 -2.71 15.61
C PRO A 147 -16.15 -4.22 15.88
N GLU A 148 -16.53 -5.07 14.94
CA GLU A 148 -16.39 -6.53 15.01
C GLU A 148 -14.95 -7.01 14.81
N LEU A 149 -14.04 -6.18 14.29
CA LEU A 149 -12.63 -6.53 14.13
C LEU A 149 -12.01 -6.92 15.47
N LYS A 150 -11.17 -7.96 15.47
CA LYS A 150 -10.51 -8.46 16.69
C LYS A 150 -9.47 -7.51 17.25
N ALA A 151 -8.73 -6.84 16.37
CA ALA A 151 -7.71 -5.86 16.75
C ALA A 151 -7.31 -4.97 15.57
N LEU A 152 -6.73 -3.81 15.88
CA LEU A 152 -6.15 -2.88 14.93
C LEU A 152 -4.64 -2.72 15.22
N MET A 153 -3.80 -2.91 14.19
CA MET A 153 -2.35 -2.76 14.30
C MET A 153 -1.84 -1.70 13.32
N LEU A 154 -1.25 -0.66 13.83
CA LEU A 154 -0.86 0.54 13.08
C LEU A 154 0.66 0.73 13.12
N TYR A 155 1.28 0.78 11.95
CA TYR A 155 2.73 0.94 11.79
C TYR A 155 3.01 2.29 11.12
N CYS A 156 3.56 3.25 11.85
CA CYS A 156 3.79 4.62 11.40
C CYS A 156 2.58 5.21 10.64
N PRO A 157 1.34 5.15 11.21
CA PRO A 157 0.13 5.48 10.47
C PRO A 157 0.06 6.95 10.09
N ALA A 158 -0.40 7.21 8.85
CA ALA A 158 -0.66 8.55 8.33
C ALA A 158 -2.18 8.79 8.25
N PRO A 159 -2.77 9.61 9.14
CA PRO A 159 -4.17 9.97 8.99
C PRO A 159 -4.38 10.76 7.69
N VAL A 160 -5.41 10.42 6.95
CA VAL A 160 -5.76 11.12 5.70
C VAL A 160 -6.32 12.49 6.05
N SER A 161 -5.65 13.55 5.59
CA SER A 161 -6.10 14.92 5.75
C SER A 161 -6.78 15.42 4.48
N LYS A 162 -7.82 16.23 4.64
CA LYS A 162 -8.45 16.88 3.50
C LYS A 162 -7.49 17.85 2.82
N THR A 163 -7.26 17.66 1.54
CA THR A 163 -6.39 18.55 0.76
C THR A 163 -7.05 19.91 0.51
N PRO A 164 -6.33 21.03 0.65
CA PRO A 164 -6.87 22.35 0.35
C PRO A 164 -7.33 22.49 -1.11
N SER A 165 -8.49 23.07 -1.34
CA SER A 165 -9.12 23.18 -2.67
C SER A 165 -8.26 23.92 -3.72
N PHE A 166 -7.39 24.86 -3.30
CA PHE A 166 -6.49 25.53 -4.24
C PHE A 166 -5.42 24.59 -4.79
N MET A 167 -4.93 23.62 -4.00
CA MET A 167 -3.99 22.60 -4.46
C MET A 167 -4.69 21.61 -5.40
N GLU A 168 -5.93 21.27 -5.11
CA GLU A 168 -6.76 20.45 -5.98
C GLU A 168 -6.87 21.08 -7.38
N SER A 169 -7.28 22.36 -7.46
CA SER A 169 -7.40 23.09 -8.73
C SER A 169 -6.09 23.14 -9.52
N MET A 170 -4.94 23.19 -8.84
CA MET A 170 -3.63 23.25 -9.49
C MET A 170 -3.09 21.89 -9.94
N MET A 171 -3.33 20.84 -9.17
CA MET A 171 -2.72 19.53 -9.38
C MET A 171 -3.66 18.50 -9.99
N ASN A 172 -4.98 18.58 -9.72
CA ASN A 172 -5.95 17.60 -10.21
C ASN A 172 -6.33 17.91 -11.67
N ASN A 173 -5.40 17.67 -12.58
CA ASN A 173 -5.62 17.80 -14.01
C ASN A 173 -4.81 16.76 -14.79
N ALA A 174 -5.27 16.48 -16.03
CA ALA A 174 -4.69 15.44 -16.88
C ALA A 174 -3.20 15.65 -17.22
N PHE A 175 -2.73 16.89 -17.28
CA PHE A 175 -1.31 17.18 -17.54
C PHE A 175 -0.45 16.73 -16.36
N MET A 176 -0.84 17.09 -15.13
CA MET A 176 -0.10 16.71 -13.93
C MET A 176 -0.12 15.20 -13.71
N GLY A 177 -1.26 14.53 -13.96
CA GLY A 177 -1.37 13.08 -13.90
C GLY A 177 -0.39 12.39 -14.85
N LYS A 178 -0.39 12.77 -16.12
CA LYS A 178 0.53 12.23 -17.13
C LYS A 178 1.99 12.55 -16.82
N PHE A 179 2.28 13.75 -16.33
CA PHE A 179 3.62 14.11 -15.91
C PHE A 179 4.10 13.23 -14.74
N MET A 180 3.26 13.03 -13.74
CA MET A 180 3.57 12.17 -12.60
C MET A 180 3.76 10.71 -13.04
N SER A 181 2.90 10.17 -13.90
CA SER A 181 3.06 8.81 -14.44
C SER A 181 4.36 8.67 -15.24
N ALA A 182 4.71 9.64 -16.07
CA ALA A 182 5.98 9.63 -16.78
C ALA A 182 7.18 9.72 -15.82
N PHE A 183 7.10 10.57 -14.79
CA PHE A 183 8.14 10.68 -13.78
C PHE A 183 8.32 9.36 -13.00
N LEU A 184 7.24 8.72 -12.58
CA LEU A 184 7.30 7.43 -11.90
C LEU A 184 7.87 6.34 -12.83
N LYS A 185 7.40 6.25 -14.06
CA LYS A 185 7.83 5.24 -15.03
C LYS A 185 9.31 5.32 -15.38
N TYR A 186 9.88 6.51 -15.46
CA TYR A 186 11.27 6.73 -15.85
C TYR A 186 12.19 7.09 -14.69
N GLY A 187 11.69 7.88 -13.73
CA GLY A 187 12.46 8.36 -12.58
C GLY A 187 12.81 7.23 -11.61
N THR A 188 11.90 6.29 -11.39
CA THR A 188 12.14 5.13 -10.50
C THR A 188 13.22 4.18 -11.05
N LYS A 189 13.47 4.21 -12.36
CA LYS A 189 14.58 3.45 -13.00
C LYS A 189 15.95 4.06 -12.74
N VAL A 190 16.00 5.29 -12.22
CA VAL A 190 17.27 5.94 -11.83
C VAL A 190 17.68 5.42 -10.46
N THR A 191 18.36 4.27 -10.45
CA THR A 191 18.74 3.56 -9.22
C THR A 191 19.40 4.44 -8.15
N PRO A 192 20.33 5.37 -8.42
CA PRO A 192 20.90 6.23 -7.40
C PRO A 192 19.85 7.13 -6.72
N LEU A 193 18.86 7.65 -7.46
CA LEU A 193 17.79 8.46 -6.91
C LEU A 193 16.90 7.61 -5.99
N MET A 194 16.53 6.43 -6.43
CA MET A 194 15.74 5.50 -5.61
C MET A 194 16.46 5.08 -4.33
N ARG A 195 17.78 4.88 -4.38
CA ARG A 195 18.58 4.60 -3.17
C ARG A 195 18.52 5.72 -2.13
N VAL A 196 18.51 6.98 -2.57
CA VAL A 196 18.36 8.13 -1.66
C VAL A 196 16.95 8.16 -1.04
N VAL A 197 15.90 7.88 -1.82
CA VAL A 197 14.52 7.79 -1.33
C VAL A 197 14.38 6.66 -0.30
N LEU A 198 14.90 5.48 -0.62
CA LEU A 198 14.88 4.32 0.28
C LEU A 198 15.67 4.58 1.56
N LEU A 199 16.82 5.25 1.47
CA LEU A 199 17.61 5.62 2.65
C LEU A 199 16.83 6.57 3.58
N ALA A 200 16.08 7.52 3.04
CA ALA A 200 15.23 8.40 3.83
C ALA A 200 14.03 7.64 4.46
N ALA A 201 13.51 6.62 3.78
CA ALA A 201 12.39 5.82 4.25
C ALA A 201 12.80 4.79 5.32
N PHE A 202 13.91 4.10 5.14
CA PHE A 202 14.39 3.06 6.07
C PHE A 202 15.29 3.59 7.19
N VAL A 203 16.03 4.67 6.94
CA VAL A 203 17.11 5.20 7.82
C VAL A 203 18.14 4.09 8.16
N ASP A 204 18.41 3.25 7.19
CA ASP A 204 19.30 2.10 7.27
C ASP A 204 20.12 2.03 5.97
N TRP A 205 21.42 2.29 6.07
CA TRP A 205 22.30 2.36 4.90
C TRP A 205 22.45 1.00 4.23
N ASP A 206 22.77 -0.02 5.00
CA ASP A 206 23.07 -1.35 4.46
C ASP A 206 21.83 -1.97 3.82
N PHE A 207 20.69 -1.87 4.48
CA PHE A 207 19.41 -2.33 3.93
C PHE A 207 19.06 -1.57 2.64
N SER A 208 19.15 -0.24 2.64
CA SER A 208 18.80 0.59 1.48
C SER A 208 19.71 0.34 0.27
N MET A 209 21.01 0.10 0.50
CA MET A 209 21.96 -0.16 -0.60
C MET A 209 21.81 -1.57 -1.20
N ASN A 210 21.34 -2.54 -0.44
CA ASN A 210 21.12 -3.91 -0.89
C ASN A 210 19.66 -4.20 -1.28
N TYR A 211 18.76 -3.24 -1.10
CA TYR A 211 17.33 -3.40 -1.41
C TYR A 211 17.09 -3.66 -2.89
N ASP A 212 16.13 -4.55 -3.19
CA ASP A 212 15.67 -4.76 -4.57
C ASP A 212 14.80 -3.57 -5.01
N VAL A 213 15.42 -2.63 -5.71
CA VAL A 213 14.74 -1.43 -6.20
C VAL A 213 13.59 -1.76 -7.14
N SER A 214 13.64 -2.90 -7.86
CA SER A 214 12.59 -3.30 -8.79
C SER A 214 11.26 -3.59 -8.07
N ALA A 215 11.31 -4.07 -6.83
CA ALA A 215 10.13 -4.32 -6.01
C ALA A 215 9.25 -3.08 -5.78
N VAL A 216 9.85 -1.88 -5.81
CA VAL A 216 9.13 -0.60 -5.73
C VAL A 216 8.97 0.02 -7.12
N ALA A 217 10.00 -0.04 -7.95
CA ALA A 217 10.00 0.63 -9.25
C ALA A 217 9.01 0.03 -10.25
N ASP A 218 8.87 -1.31 -10.28
CA ASP A 218 8.00 -1.98 -11.25
C ASP A 218 6.51 -1.69 -11.00
N PRO A 219 5.96 -1.79 -9.77
CA PRO A 219 4.59 -1.39 -9.49
C PRO A 219 4.32 0.11 -9.75
N LEU A 220 5.30 0.97 -9.46
CA LEU A 220 5.18 2.41 -9.74
C LEU A 220 5.24 2.75 -11.24
N ALA A 221 5.86 1.89 -12.04
CA ALA A 221 5.95 2.06 -13.49
C ALA A 221 4.71 1.58 -14.27
N VAL A 222 3.73 0.98 -13.60
CA VAL A 222 2.45 0.61 -14.20
C VAL A 222 1.75 1.86 -14.75
N ASP A 223 1.19 1.76 -15.95
CA ASP A 223 0.52 2.89 -16.62
C ASP A 223 -0.63 3.44 -15.74
N TYR A 224 -0.82 4.74 -15.76
CA TYR A 224 -1.81 5.51 -14.96
C TYR A 224 -1.55 5.56 -13.44
N THR A 225 -0.43 5.07 -12.94
CA THR A 225 -0.12 5.15 -11.48
C THR A 225 -0.09 6.61 -11.00
N GLY A 226 0.49 7.53 -11.77
CA GLY A 226 0.55 8.95 -11.40
C GLY A 226 -0.84 9.61 -11.36
N GLU A 227 -1.71 9.30 -12.33
CA GLU A 227 -3.10 9.74 -12.34
C GLU A 227 -3.85 9.22 -11.10
N SER A 228 -3.71 7.93 -10.80
CA SER A 228 -4.34 7.31 -9.62
C SER A 228 -3.82 7.89 -8.30
N MET A 229 -2.51 8.18 -8.20
CA MET A 229 -1.93 8.83 -7.03
C MET A 229 -2.50 10.23 -6.81
N ILE A 230 -2.64 11.02 -7.87
CA ILE A 230 -3.26 12.35 -7.80
C ILE A 230 -4.74 12.23 -7.42
N SER A 231 -5.48 11.34 -8.07
CA SER A 231 -6.89 11.09 -7.72
C SER A 231 -7.03 10.74 -6.24
N MET A 232 -6.18 9.86 -5.73
CA MET A 232 -6.17 9.47 -4.32
C MET A 232 -5.93 10.66 -3.39
N MET A 233 -4.99 11.55 -3.71
CA MET A 233 -4.70 12.72 -2.86
C MET A 233 -5.92 13.64 -2.67
N PHE A 234 -6.83 13.69 -3.63
CA PHE A 234 -7.98 14.60 -3.61
C PHE A 234 -9.32 13.92 -3.27
N ASN A 235 -9.43 12.61 -3.53
CA ASN A 235 -10.66 11.85 -3.33
C ASN A 235 -10.58 10.85 -2.17
N ALA A 236 -9.42 10.70 -1.51
CA ALA A 236 -9.30 9.81 -0.37
C ALA A 236 -10.20 10.27 0.80
N ARG A 237 -10.82 9.31 1.47
CA ARG A 237 -11.68 9.55 2.63
C ARG A 237 -10.85 10.11 3.80
N PRO A 238 -11.17 11.29 4.33
CA PRO A 238 -10.45 11.85 5.46
C PRO A 238 -10.63 11.01 6.72
N THR A 239 -9.58 10.88 7.52
CA THR A 239 -9.63 10.18 8.81
C THR A 239 -10.25 11.09 9.87
N ASP A 240 -11.39 10.67 10.46
CA ASP A 240 -11.99 11.34 11.60
C ASP A 240 -11.33 10.87 12.91
N LEU A 241 -10.36 11.62 13.38
CA LEU A 241 -9.65 11.30 14.62
C LEU A 241 -10.54 11.30 15.87
N LYS A 242 -11.73 11.94 15.84
CA LYS A 242 -12.72 11.83 16.92
C LYS A 242 -13.45 10.48 16.89
N ALA A 243 -13.67 9.92 15.70
CA ALA A 243 -14.18 8.57 15.60
C ALA A 243 -13.10 7.55 16.00
N VAL A 244 -11.87 7.74 15.55
CA VAL A 244 -10.71 6.92 15.92
C VAL A 244 -10.53 6.84 17.46
N SER A 245 -10.73 7.95 18.18
CA SER A 245 -10.63 7.95 19.67
C SER A 245 -11.74 7.17 20.39
N LYS A 246 -12.69 6.60 19.68
CA LYS A 246 -13.78 5.77 20.20
C LYS A 246 -13.64 4.29 19.83
N ILE A 247 -12.56 3.92 19.16
CA ILE A 247 -12.26 2.51 18.86
C ILE A 247 -12.05 1.78 20.17
N ASP A 248 -12.82 0.70 20.40
CA ASP A 248 -12.85 -0.07 21.65
C ASP A 248 -12.11 -1.42 21.54
N MET A 249 -11.77 -1.84 20.32
CA MET A 249 -10.93 -3.02 20.12
C MET A 249 -9.47 -2.78 20.56
N PRO A 250 -8.70 -3.83 20.87
CA PRO A 250 -7.27 -3.71 21.15
C PRO A 250 -6.53 -3.02 20.00
N VAL A 251 -5.70 -2.03 20.30
CA VAL A 251 -4.90 -1.30 19.30
C VAL A 251 -3.41 -1.38 19.63
N LEU A 252 -2.60 -1.80 18.65
CA LEU A 252 -1.15 -1.66 18.66
C LEU A 252 -0.75 -0.45 17.81
N LEU A 253 -0.01 0.48 18.38
CA LEU A 253 0.53 1.65 17.67
C LEU A 253 2.06 1.61 17.66
N VAL A 254 2.63 1.25 16.52
CA VAL A 254 4.08 1.25 16.27
C VAL A 254 4.50 2.58 15.64
N GLN A 255 5.52 3.21 16.19
CA GLN A 255 6.12 4.43 15.65
C GLN A 255 7.62 4.30 15.51
N ALA A 256 8.21 4.93 14.49
CA ALA A 256 9.65 4.97 14.30
C ALA A 256 10.25 6.26 14.89
N GLN A 257 11.40 6.11 15.56
CA GLN A 257 12.11 7.23 16.19
C GLN A 257 12.58 8.26 15.16
N TYR A 258 13.11 7.79 14.03
CA TYR A 258 13.67 8.62 12.95
C TYR A 258 12.79 8.61 11.71
N ASP A 259 11.46 8.69 11.91
CA ASP A 259 10.54 8.83 10.79
C ASP A 259 10.75 10.19 10.11
N LEU A 260 11.34 10.17 8.91
CA LEU A 260 11.60 11.36 8.09
C LEU A 260 10.47 11.66 7.09
N VAL A 261 9.44 10.81 7.03
CA VAL A 261 8.32 10.92 6.08
C VAL A 261 7.12 11.61 6.73
N LEU A 262 6.74 11.18 7.93
CA LEU A 262 5.61 11.78 8.64
C LEU A 262 5.96 13.10 9.29
N MET A 263 5.09 14.09 9.12
CA MET A 263 5.22 15.34 9.85
C MET A 263 5.00 15.11 11.36
N PRO A 264 5.78 15.73 12.25
CA PRO A 264 5.67 15.52 13.70
C PRO A 264 4.26 15.73 14.27
N TRP A 265 3.49 16.66 13.71
CA TRP A 265 2.12 16.92 14.14
C TRP A 265 1.16 15.75 13.83
N MET A 266 1.39 14.99 12.76
CA MET A 266 0.58 13.80 12.43
C MET A 266 0.75 12.73 13.52
N LYS A 267 1.99 12.47 13.94
CA LYS A 267 2.29 11.55 15.04
C LYS A 267 1.61 11.97 16.34
N ILE A 268 1.67 13.27 16.67
CA ILE A 268 1.01 13.82 17.88
C ILE A 268 -0.51 13.63 17.82
N GLN A 269 -1.13 13.88 16.66
CA GLN A 269 -2.57 13.72 16.50
C GLN A 269 -3.01 12.27 16.66
N VAL A 270 -2.29 11.32 16.04
CA VAL A 270 -2.60 9.88 16.17
C VAL A 270 -2.42 9.42 17.61
N ASN A 271 -1.31 9.78 18.27
CA ASN A 271 -1.09 9.44 19.67
C ASN A 271 -2.19 9.98 20.60
N SER A 272 -2.66 11.20 20.33
CA SER A 272 -3.73 11.80 21.13
C SER A 272 -5.08 11.13 20.89
N ALA A 273 -5.34 10.65 19.66
CA ALA A 273 -6.57 9.94 19.34
C ALA A 273 -6.57 8.50 19.88
N LEU A 274 -5.42 7.86 19.94
CA LEU A 274 -5.24 6.48 20.40
C LEU A 274 -4.47 6.43 21.74
N ALA A 275 -4.90 7.22 22.71
CA ALA A 275 -4.20 7.35 24.00
C ALA A 275 -4.13 6.04 24.80
N ASP A 276 -5.11 5.15 24.60
CA ASP A 276 -5.20 3.85 25.28
C ASP A 276 -4.54 2.70 24.48
N ALA A 277 -3.96 2.99 23.29
CA ALA A 277 -3.28 1.98 22.50
C ALA A 277 -1.99 1.47 23.19
N GLU A 278 -1.69 0.18 23.02
CA GLU A 278 -0.36 -0.34 23.32
C GLU A 278 0.63 0.26 22.32
N THR A 279 1.64 0.99 22.81
CA THR A 279 2.57 1.74 21.96
C THR A 279 3.96 1.13 21.93
N TYR A 280 4.58 1.08 20.77
CA TYR A 280 5.96 0.66 20.59
C TYR A 280 6.75 1.65 19.74
N GLU A 281 7.92 2.09 20.21
CA GLU A 281 8.81 2.95 19.43
C GLU A 281 10.03 2.18 18.93
N VAL A 282 10.14 2.02 17.59
CA VAL A 282 11.30 1.41 16.94
C VAL A 282 12.48 2.36 17.07
N LYS A 283 13.42 2.01 17.94
CA LYS A 283 14.64 2.81 18.17
C LYS A 283 15.53 2.82 16.92
N LYS A 284 15.96 4.01 16.52
CA LYS A 284 16.73 4.24 15.28
C LYS A 284 16.04 3.73 14.00
N GLY A 285 14.74 3.42 14.07
CA GLY A 285 13.95 3.00 12.91
C GLY A 285 13.50 4.17 12.04
N GLY A 286 13.39 3.95 10.74
CA GLY A 286 12.79 4.85 9.76
C GLY A 286 11.30 4.54 9.54
N HIS A 287 10.67 5.28 8.61
CA HIS A 287 9.24 5.18 8.32
C HIS A 287 8.79 3.76 7.91
N MET A 288 9.59 3.08 7.08
CA MET A 288 9.27 1.72 6.58
C MET A 288 9.86 0.62 7.49
N CYS A 289 9.74 0.79 8.80
CA CYS A 289 10.25 -0.18 9.78
C CYS A 289 9.54 -1.54 9.71
N ASN A 290 8.31 -1.60 9.23
CA ASN A 290 7.59 -2.86 8.99
C ASN A 290 8.31 -3.80 8.01
N GLU A 291 9.23 -3.27 7.22
CA GLU A 291 9.99 -4.04 6.22
C GLU A 291 11.41 -4.36 6.71
N ASN A 292 12.22 -3.34 7.07
CA ASN A 292 13.62 -3.57 7.46
C ASN A 292 13.81 -3.97 8.93
N ARG A 293 12.76 -3.93 9.75
CA ARG A 293 12.75 -4.37 11.15
C ARG A 293 11.68 -5.42 11.41
N ALA A 294 11.38 -6.23 10.39
CA ALA A 294 10.29 -7.21 10.43
C ALA A 294 10.45 -8.21 11.60
N ASP A 295 11.66 -8.70 11.88
CA ASP A 295 11.89 -9.63 13.00
C ASP A 295 11.56 -9.00 14.37
N GLU A 296 12.01 -7.76 14.60
CA GLU A 296 11.71 -6.99 15.81
C GLU A 296 10.20 -6.78 15.95
N LEU A 297 9.55 -6.34 14.86
CA LEU A 297 8.13 -6.02 14.87
C LEU A 297 7.21 -7.24 14.88
N ALA A 298 7.63 -8.37 14.31
CA ALA A 298 6.91 -9.63 14.46
C ALA A 298 6.86 -10.05 15.93
N GLY A 299 7.98 -9.94 16.67
CA GLY A 299 8.02 -10.21 18.11
C GLY A 299 7.08 -9.31 18.92
N VAL A 300 7.08 -7.99 18.64
CA VAL A 300 6.16 -7.02 19.26
C VAL A 300 4.71 -7.35 18.95
N THR A 301 4.41 -7.64 17.68
CA THR A 301 3.06 -7.99 17.21
C THR A 301 2.54 -9.26 17.88
N LEU A 302 3.36 -10.31 17.94
CA LEU A 302 3.01 -11.57 18.60
C LEU A 302 2.80 -11.38 20.10
N GLY A 303 3.60 -10.53 20.75
CA GLY A 303 3.41 -10.17 22.16
C GLY A 303 2.08 -9.49 22.40
N PHE A 304 1.74 -8.49 21.57
CA PHE A 304 0.46 -7.78 21.61
C PHE A 304 -0.74 -8.73 21.38
N LEU A 305 -0.68 -9.56 20.35
CA LEU A 305 -1.76 -10.51 20.05
C LEU A 305 -1.93 -11.51 21.20
N GLY A 306 -0.83 -12.06 21.72
CA GLY A 306 -0.87 -12.99 22.85
C GLY A 306 -1.42 -12.40 24.13
N SER A 307 -1.08 -11.13 24.47
CA SER A 307 -1.61 -10.44 25.65
C SER A 307 -3.12 -10.16 25.55
N ASN A 308 -3.66 -10.09 24.34
CA ASN A 308 -5.08 -9.88 24.08
C ASN A 308 -5.85 -11.19 23.79
N GLY A 309 -5.20 -12.36 23.92
CA GLY A 309 -5.85 -13.66 23.71
C GLY A 309 -6.16 -14.00 22.25
N LEU A 310 -5.41 -13.40 21.33
CA LEU A 310 -5.57 -13.52 19.90
C LEU A 310 -4.48 -14.38 19.26
#